data_a0324834e92dcba3664fee04997b6539
#
_entry.id   a0324834e92dcba3664fee04997b6539
#
_cell.length_a   1.000
_cell.length_b   1.000
_cell.length_c   1.000
_cell.angle_alpha   90.00
_cell.angle_beta   90.00
_cell.angle_gamma   90.00
#
_symmetry.space_group_name_H-M   'P 1'
#
loop_
_entity.id
_entity.type
_entity.pdbx_description
1 polymer ?
#
loop_
_entity_poly.entity_id
_entity_poly.type
_entity_poly.pdbx_seq_one_letter_code
_entity_poly.pdbx_strand_id
1 'polypeptide(L)'
;FDLRVAERFRGRGLGVEILTALTRHVFETMPDVDRFEGQTREDNSPMLRTFQRAGWVKEAHYRRGWPVEGGEPVASVAYAMLRQDWENGTTTPVPWE
;
A
#
# COMPACT_ATOMS: atom_id res chain seq x y z
N PHE A 1 -1.10 7.10 -3.91
CA PHE A 1 -0.92 7.91 -2.71
C PHE A 1 0.32 7.50 -1.93
N ASP A 2 0.72 8.32 -1.01
CA ASP A 2 1.84 8.07 -0.13
C ASP A 2 1.34 8.17 1.31
N LEU A 3 1.41 7.08 2.05
CA LEU A 3 0.97 7.04 3.45
C LEU A 3 2.20 7.04 4.36
N ARG A 4 2.28 8.04 5.23
CA ARG A 4 3.34 8.13 6.23
C ARG A 4 2.71 8.18 7.61
N VAL A 5 3.18 7.29 8.48
CA VAL A 5 2.72 7.26 9.87
C VAL A 5 3.77 7.96 10.71
N ALA A 6 3.34 8.90 11.55
CA ALA A 6 4.25 9.62 12.43
C ALA A 6 5.11 8.63 13.22
N GLU A 7 6.40 8.93 13.37
CA GLU A 7 7.36 8.02 13.97
C GLU A 7 6.93 7.52 15.35
N ARG A 8 6.33 8.40 16.16
CA ARG A 8 5.85 8.05 17.50
C ARG A 8 4.77 6.97 17.50
N PHE A 9 4.12 6.73 16.35
CA PHE A 9 3.07 5.71 16.22
C PHE A 9 3.56 4.45 15.53
N ARG A 10 4.78 4.47 15.00
CA ARG A 10 5.33 3.29 14.33
C ARG A 10 5.50 2.14 15.32
N GLY A 11 5.26 0.93 14.86
CA GLY A 11 5.39 -0.26 15.69
C GLY A 11 4.21 -0.56 16.59
N ARG A 12 3.19 0.31 16.60
CA ARG A 12 2.00 0.13 17.42
C ARG A 12 0.84 -0.49 16.66
N GLY A 13 1.06 -0.92 15.42
CA GLY A 13 -0.01 -1.50 14.59
C GLY A 13 -0.98 -0.49 14.02
N LEU A 14 -0.79 0.79 14.28
CA LEU A 14 -1.71 1.84 13.84
C LEU A 14 -1.71 2.04 12.33
N GLY A 15 -0.63 1.65 11.67
CA GLY A 15 -0.54 1.76 10.21
C GLY A 15 -1.64 0.97 9.52
N VAL A 16 -1.90 -0.26 9.97
CA VAL A 16 -2.95 -1.10 9.41
C VAL A 16 -4.32 -0.47 9.65
N GLU A 17 -4.57 0.01 10.87
CA GLU A 17 -5.84 0.65 11.22
C GLU A 17 -6.08 1.91 10.40
N ILE A 18 -5.05 2.75 10.23
CA ILE A 18 -5.12 3.98 9.43
C ILE A 18 -5.39 3.63 7.97
N LEU A 19 -4.65 2.68 7.42
CA LEU A 19 -4.82 2.27 6.02
C LEU A 19 -6.22 1.69 5.79
N THR A 20 -6.70 0.87 6.72
CA THR A 20 -8.05 0.28 6.63
C THR A 20 -9.12 1.37 6.66
N ALA A 21 -8.98 2.35 7.57
CA ALA A 21 -9.93 3.45 7.67
C ALA A 21 -9.91 4.33 6.42
N LEU A 22 -8.71 4.60 5.88
CA LEU A 22 -8.55 5.40 4.67
C LEU A 22 -9.16 4.68 3.47
N THR A 23 -8.94 3.37 3.36
CA THR A 23 -9.49 2.54 2.29
C THR A 23 -11.03 2.59 2.31
N ARG A 24 -11.61 2.44 3.50
CA ARG A 24 -13.08 2.53 3.66
C ARG A 24 -13.55 3.91 3.22
N HIS A 25 -12.89 4.97 3.67
CA HIS A 25 -13.27 6.33 3.31
C HIS A 25 -13.26 6.53 1.79
N VAL A 26 -12.21 6.09 1.12
CA VAL A 26 -12.10 6.22 -0.33
C VAL A 26 -13.22 5.48 -1.04
N PHE A 27 -13.44 4.21 -0.69
CA PHE A 27 -14.45 3.39 -1.39
C PHE A 27 -15.88 3.79 -1.04
N GLU A 28 -16.13 4.31 0.15
CA GLU A 28 -17.47 4.75 0.52
C GLU A 28 -17.81 6.12 -0.07
N THR A 29 -16.83 7.00 -0.24
CA THR A 29 -17.09 8.37 -0.69
C THR A 29 -16.80 8.60 -2.17
N MET A 30 -16.08 7.70 -2.82
CA MET A 30 -15.69 7.83 -4.23
C MET A 30 -16.15 6.59 -5.00
N PRO A 31 -17.46 6.53 -5.38
CA PRO A 31 -18.02 5.30 -5.96
C PRO A 31 -17.42 4.89 -7.30
N ASP A 32 -16.77 5.82 -8.01
CA ASP A 32 -16.15 5.52 -9.30
C ASP A 32 -14.74 4.97 -9.19
N VAL A 33 -14.17 4.94 -7.98
CA VAL A 33 -12.82 4.41 -7.77
C VAL A 33 -12.90 2.88 -7.68
N ASP A 34 -12.25 2.20 -8.62
CA ASP A 34 -12.22 0.74 -8.67
C ASP A 34 -11.05 0.14 -7.90
N ARG A 35 -9.96 0.87 -7.82
CA ARG A 35 -8.75 0.42 -7.13
C ARG A 35 -8.07 1.59 -6.43
N PHE A 36 -7.44 1.28 -5.29
CA PHE A 36 -6.74 2.26 -4.46
C PHE A 36 -5.29 1.78 -4.31
N GLU A 37 -4.34 2.59 -4.78
CA GLU A 37 -2.93 2.20 -4.85
C GLU A 37 -2.06 3.05 -3.94
N GLY A 38 -1.07 2.39 -3.34
CA GLY A 38 -0.02 3.09 -2.60
C GLY A 38 1.34 2.58 -3.03
N GLN A 39 2.36 3.44 -2.93
CA GLN A 39 3.73 3.08 -3.28
C GLN A 39 4.65 3.34 -2.10
N THR A 40 5.74 2.56 -2.03
CA THR A 40 6.77 2.75 -1.03
C THR A 40 8.10 2.23 -1.54
N ARG A 41 9.19 2.56 -0.83
CA ARG A 41 10.52 2.01 -1.10
C ARG A 41 10.49 0.50 -0.81
N GLU A 42 11.23 -0.26 -1.60
CA GLU A 42 11.29 -1.71 -1.40
C GLU A 42 11.86 -2.11 -0.04
N ASP A 43 12.69 -1.26 0.56
CA ASP A 43 13.32 -1.55 1.85
C ASP A 43 12.56 -1.00 3.05
N ASN A 44 11.38 -0.43 2.84
CA ASN A 44 10.54 0.04 3.94
C ASN A 44 9.72 -1.12 4.49
N SER A 45 10.37 -1.99 5.26
CA SER A 45 9.74 -3.20 5.79
C SER A 45 8.46 -2.94 6.60
N PRO A 46 8.40 -1.91 7.47
CA PRO A 46 7.16 -1.62 8.19
C PRO A 46 5.98 -1.32 7.26
N MET A 47 6.21 -0.56 6.19
CA MET A 47 5.15 -0.22 5.25
C MET A 47 4.72 -1.44 4.44
N LEU A 48 5.68 -2.26 4.02
CA LEU A 48 5.36 -3.51 3.31
C LEU A 48 4.48 -4.41 4.16
N ARG A 49 4.82 -4.57 5.44
CA ARG A 49 4.00 -5.38 6.36
C ARG A 49 2.61 -4.77 6.54
N THR A 50 2.51 -3.45 6.61
CA THR A 50 1.23 -2.76 6.75
C THR A 50 0.33 -3.07 5.56
N PHE A 51 0.83 -2.96 4.33
CA PHE A 51 0.06 -3.32 3.14
C PHE A 51 -0.39 -4.77 3.18
N GLN A 52 0.53 -5.68 3.49
CA GLN A 52 0.24 -7.12 3.52
C GLN A 52 -0.81 -7.47 4.57
N ARG A 53 -0.69 -6.91 5.77
CA ARG A 53 -1.64 -7.17 6.87
C ARG A 53 -3.02 -6.56 6.58
N ALA A 54 -3.06 -5.48 5.82
CA ALA A 54 -4.33 -4.87 5.42
C ALA A 54 -4.98 -5.59 4.23
N GLY A 55 -4.36 -6.66 3.72
CA GLY A 55 -4.90 -7.44 2.62
C GLY A 55 -4.62 -6.86 1.25
N TRP A 56 -3.70 -5.92 1.17
CA TRP A 56 -3.31 -5.31 -0.11
C TRP A 56 -2.36 -6.23 -0.87
N VAL A 57 -2.38 -6.14 -2.19
CA VAL A 57 -1.63 -7.02 -3.08
C VAL A 57 -0.56 -6.21 -3.81
N LYS A 58 0.66 -6.75 -3.87
CA LYS A 58 1.75 -6.13 -4.63
C LYS A 58 1.46 -6.23 -6.11
N GLU A 59 1.49 -5.11 -6.83
CA GLU A 59 1.19 -5.06 -8.25
C GLU A 59 2.37 -4.62 -9.11
N ALA A 60 3.37 -3.97 -8.54
CA ALA A 60 4.49 -3.48 -9.34
C ALA A 60 5.78 -3.40 -8.56
N HIS A 61 6.88 -3.55 -9.28
CA HIS A 61 8.23 -3.38 -8.77
C HIS A 61 9.00 -2.59 -9.81
N TYR A 62 9.31 -1.34 -9.49
CA TYR A 62 10.00 -0.43 -10.40
C TYR A 62 11.47 -0.35 -10.00
N ARG A 63 12.33 -0.93 -10.81
CA ARG A 63 13.77 -0.92 -10.54
C ARG A 63 14.28 0.52 -10.53
N ARG A 64 14.96 0.92 -9.45
CA ARG A 64 15.52 2.28 -9.29
C ARG A 64 14.44 3.38 -9.37
N GLY A 65 13.19 3.02 -9.10
CA GLY A 65 12.06 3.95 -9.24
C GLY A 65 11.87 4.91 -8.07
N TRP A 66 12.66 4.78 -7.01
CA TRP A 66 12.56 5.66 -5.83
C TRP A 66 13.87 6.41 -5.63
N PRO A 67 13.92 7.70 -5.98
CA PRO A 67 15.14 8.50 -5.80
C PRO A 67 15.51 8.64 -4.33
N VAL A 68 16.81 8.60 -4.06
CA VAL A 68 17.34 8.79 -2.71
C VAL A 68 18.33 9.96 -2.77
N GLU A 69 18.07 10.99 -1.98
CA GLU A 69 18.94 12.15 -1.92
C GLU A 69 20.32 11.75 -1.37
N GLY A 70 21.36 12.06 -2.12
CA GLY A 70 22.74 11.78 -1.72
C GLY A 70 23.13 10.31 -1.82
N GLY A 71 22.30 9.46 -2.43
CA GLY A 71 22.58 8.03 -2.56
C GLY A 71 22.05 7.44 -3.84
N GLU A 72 22.26 6.13 -4.01
CA GLU A 72 21.74 5.42 -5.18
C GLU A 72 20.22 5.22 -5.07
N PRO A 73 19.49 5.37 -6.17
CA PRO A 73 18.06 5.06 -6.16
C PRO A 73 17.79 3.60 -5.77
N VAL A 74 16.71 3.40 -5.03
CA VAL A 74 16.22 2.06 -4.70
C VAL A 74 14.97 1.75 -5.49
N ALA A 75 14.51 0.51 -5.46
CA ALA A 75 13.28 0.16 -6.15
C ALA A 75 12.07 0.74 -5.43
N SER A 76 11.04 1.07 -6.21
CA SER A 76 9.72 1.43 -5.69
C SER A 76 8.79 0.25 -5.91
N VAL A 77 7.94 -0.02 -4.94
CA VAL A 77 6.93 -1.08 -5.06
C VAL A 77 5.55 -0.48 -4.89
N ALA A 78 4.58 -1.03 -5.62
CA ALA A 78 3.19 -0.59 -5.55
C ALA A 78 2.32 -1.72 -5.02
N TYR A 79 1.44 -1.37 -4.09
CA TYR A 79 0.42 -2.26 -3.56
C TYR A 79 -0.94 -1.63 -3.82
N ALA A 80 -1.95 -2.45 -3.97
CA ALA A 80 -3.30 -1.93 -4.21
C ALA A 80 -4.36 -2.81 -3.56
N MET A 81 -5.51 -2.18 -3.30
CA MET A 81 -6.73 -2.85 -2.90
C MET A 81 -7.77 -2.61 -3.98
N LEU A 82 -8.37 -3.69 -4.48
CA LEU A 82 -9.47 -3.59 -5.43
C LEU A 82 -10.77 -3.38 -4.67
N ARG A 83 -11.68 -2.61 -5.27
CA ARG A 83 -13.02 -2.42 -4.67
C ARG A 83 -13.72 -3.74 -4.45
N GLN A 84 -13.70 -4.64 -5.45
CA GLN A 84 -14.37 -5.93 -5.31
C GLN A 84 -13.81 -6.77 -4.17
N ASP A 85 -12.49 -6.72 -3.96
CA ASP A 85 -11.86 -7.45 -2.85
C ASP A 85 -12.24 -6.85 -1.51
N TRP A 86 -12.29 -5.52 -1.44
CA TRP A 86 -12.69 -4.82 -0.23
C TRP A 86 -14.15 -5.12 0.12
N GLU A 87 -15.05 -5.12 -0.87
CA GLU A 87 -16.47 -5.39 -0.64
C GLU A 87 -16.75 -6.84 -0.26
N ASN A 88 -16.01 -7.78 -0.83
CA ASN A 88 -16.26 -9.22 -0.68
C ASN A 88 -15.33 -9.92 0.31
N GLY A 89 -14.33 -9.24 0.84
CA GLY A 89 -13.36 -9.87 1.73
C GLY A 89 -12.50 -10.90 1.02
N THR A 90 -12.22 -10.70 -0.27
CA THR A 90 -11.45 -11.62 -1.09
C THR A 90 -10.07 -11.04 -1.42
N THR A 91 -9.23 -11.84 -2.08
CA THR A 91 -7.93 -11.41 -2.56
C THR A 91 -7.75 -11.91 -3.98
N THR A 92 -7.68 -10.98 -4.93
CA THR A 92 -7.42 -11.33 -6.33
C THR A 92 -5.91 -11.33 -6.54
N PRO A 93 -5.32 -12.48 -6.89
CA PRO A 93 -3.86 -12.54 -7.06
C PRO A 93 -3.42 -11.92 -8.38
N VAL A 94 -2.16 -11.45 -8.39
CA VAL A 94 -1.53 -10.98 -9.62
C VAL A 94 -0.82 -12.19 -10.26
N PRO A 95 -1.06 -12.46 -11.54
CA PRO A 95 -0.38 -13.58 -12.20
C PRO A 95 1.05 -13.18 -12.62
N TRP A 96 1.98 -13.28 -11.69
CA TRP A 96 3.38 -12.89 -11.89
C TRP A 96 4.15 -13.89 -12.79
N GLU A 97 3.61 -14.67 -13.53
CA GLU A 97 4.19 -15.73 -14.36
C GLU A 97 4.03 -17.09 -13.74
#